data_53998449598fa6206223515bc03d5502
#
_entry.id   53998449598fa6206223515bc03d5502
#
_cell.length_a   1.000
_cell.length_b   1.000
_cell.length_c   1.000
_cell.angle_alpha   90.00
_cell.angle_beta   90.00
_cell.angle_gamma   90.00
#
_symmetry.space_group_name_H-M   'P 1'
#
loop_
_entity.id
_entity.type
_entity.pdbx_description
1 polymer ?
#
loop_
_entity_poly.entity_id
_entity_poly.type
_entity_poly.pdbx_seq_one_letter_code
_entity_poly.pdbx_strand_id
1 'polypeptide(L)'
;MKKLLLLGALVTSSSVFATNSHSLQFNSDECQVEFKNDVMITPDHLQITTAQQSKWTINDSGDVLKDGQVLSLTSTQQDAMRDYADSLRVQLPKVANIALEGVKIAGVALNEVSNALELSSLDSIGTVLDELHIEINETFYQDGAFVMGKQTFDQFGNNFDKQFEDRIESAVQGAMMESIGSILMAIGSEMTSSNGDMSSFEQRMKDMGQAIEEKVEMQARAIESQADQLCDQFETIAQTEQQLRQNIPEFSGYALFKTQLN
;
A
#
# COMPACT_ATOMS: atom_id res chain seq x y z
N MET A 1 -16.16 -36.69 -9.95
CA MET A 1 -14.73 -36.63 -10.24
C MET A 1 -14.47 -35.52 -11.25
N LYS A 2 -14.47 -34.27 -10.86
CA LYS A 2 -14.07 -33.08 -11.66
C LYS A 2 -14.26 -31.81 -10.80
N LYS A 3 -13.51 -31.63 -9.74
CA LYS A 3 -13.37 -30.33 -9.00
C LYS A 3 -12.12 -30.40 -8.11
N LEU A 4 -10.95 -30.60 -8.71
CA LEU A 4 -9.67 -30.56 -7.99
C LEU A 4 -8.60 -29.91 -8.88
N LEU A 5 -8.87 -28.71 -9.39
CA LEU A 5 -7.93 -27.92 -10.20
C LEU A 5 -8.17 -26.42 -10.04
N LEU A 6 -8.21 -25.92 -8.80
CA LEU A 6 -8.30 -24.47 -8.55
C LEU A 6 -7.37 -24.00 -7.40
N LEU A 7 -6.36 -24.79 -7.06
CA LEU A 7 -5.32 -24.40 -6.09
C LEU A 7 -3.96 -24.10 -6.74
N GLY A 8 -3.93 -23.85 -8.03
CA GLY A 8 -2.70 -23.66 -8.81
C GLY A 8 -2.47 -22.26 -9.39
N ALA A 9 -3.27 -21.26 -9.06
CA ALA A 9 -3.23 -19.94 -9.72
C ALA A 9 -2.74 -18.76 -8.85
N LEU A 10 -2.20 -19.01 -7.66
CA LEU A 10 -1.74 -17.95 -6.74
C LEU A 10 -0.21 -17.79 -6.67
N VAL A 11 0.56 -18.38 -7.59
CA VAL A 11 2.04 -18.34 -7.55
C VAL A 11 2.68 -17.80 -8.83
N THR A 12 1.98 -17.09 -9.69
CA THR A 12 2.57 -16.54 -10.93
C THR A 12 2.52 -15.02 -11.07
N SER A 13 2.55 -14.28 -9.97
CA SER A 13 2.73 -12.81 -10.02
C SER A 13 4.01 -12.31 -9.31
N SER A 14 5.04 -13.16 -9.23
CA SER A 14 6.33 -12.79 -8.62
C SER A 14 7.39 -12.39 -9.67
N SER A 15 7.08 -11.50 -10.60
CA SER A 15 8.08 -10.99 -11.55
C SER A 15 7.96 -9.47 -11.82
N VAL A 16 7.61 -8.66 -10.81
CA VAL A 16 7.56 -7.19 -10.96
C VAL A 16 8.63 -6.45 -10.12
N PHE A 17 9.54 -7.15 -9.44
CA PHE A 17 10.60 -6.50 -8.66
C PHE A 17 11.99 -6.64 -9.28
N ALA A 18 12.15 -6.32 -10.58
CA ALA A 18 13.46 -6.30 -11.19
C ALA A 18 13.59 -5.20 -12.25
N THR A 19 13.40 -3.94 -11.85
CA THR A 19 14.02 -2.79 -12.51
C THR A 19 14.28 -1.71 -11.46
N ASN A 20 15.52 -1.24 -11.38
CA ASN A 20 16.06 -0.24 -10.46
C ASN A 20 15.47 1.17 -10.66
N SER A 21 14.17 1.33 -10.52
CA SER A 21 13.51 2.63 -10.35
C SER A 21 12.32 2.42 -9.45
N HIS A 22 12.48 2.73 -8.16
CA HIS A 22 11.42 2.77 -7.17
C HIS A 22 10.48 3.94 -7.47
N SER A 23 9.73 3.86 -8.56
CA SER A 23 8.63 4.76 -8.82
C SER A 23 7.35 4.05 -8.44
N LEU A 24 6.51 4.65 -7.60
CA LEU A 24 5.14 4.19 -7.49
C LEU A 24 4.47 4.37 -8.86
N GLN A 25 4.48 3.31 -9.60
CA GLN A 25 3.54 3.12 -10.69
C GLN A 25 2.38 2.33 -10.07
N PHE A 26 1.23 2.95 -9.97
CA PHE A 26 -0.02 2.20 -9.88
C PHE A 26 -0.19 1.53 -11.24
N ASN A 27 0.51 0.41 -11.42
CA ASN A 27 0.56 -0.30 -12.68
C ASN A 27 -0.39 -1.50 -12.60
N SER A 28 -1.68 -1.21 -12.40
CA SER A 28 -2.69 -2.07 -12.99
C SER A 28 -2.78 -1.68 -14.48
N ASP A 29 -3.16 -2.57 -15.37
CA ASP A 29 -3.37 -2.24 -16.80
C ASP A 29 -4.33 -1.06 -17.00
N GLU A 30 -4.94 -0.57 -15.93
CA GLU A 30 -5.97 0.47 -15.87
C GLU A 30 -5.51 1.79 -15.20
N CYS A 31 -4.40 1.83 -14.45
CA CYS A 31 -3.94 3.05 -13.76
C CYS A 31 -2.52 3.44 -14.16
N GLN A 32 -2.37 4.61 -14.80
CA GLN A 32 -1.09 5.11 -15.31
C GLN A 32 -0.68 6.45 -14.68
N VAL A 33 -0.59 6.48 -13.35
CA VAL A 33 -0.17 7.67 -12.62
C VAL A 33 1.18 7.41 -11.93
N GLU A 34 2.20 8.21 -12.25
CA GLU A 34 3.53 8.16 -11.65
C GLU A 34 3.83 9.48 -10.93
N PHE A 35 4.30 9.39 -9.67
CA PHE A 35 4.75 10.58 -8.92
C PHE A 35 6.12 11.02 -9.40
N LYS A 36 6.22 12.28 -9.81
CA LYS A 36 7.46 12.91 -10.30
C LYS A 36 8.18 13.71 -9.22
N ASN A 37 7.43 14.29 -8.31
CA ASN A 37 7.92 15.19 -7.27
C ASN A 37 7.40 14.75 -5.90
N ASP A 38 7.98 15.32 -4.84
CA ASP A 38 7.58 15.03 -3.47
C ASP A 38 6.53 16.03 -2.99
N VAL A 39 5.57 15.56 -2.22
CA VAL A 39 4.51 16.34 -1.61
C VAL A 39 4.53 16.18 -0.10
N MET A 40 4.34 17.28 0.60
CA MET A 40 4.14 17.35 2.04
C MET A 40 2.83 18.07 2.32
N ILE A 41 1.99 17.46 3.14
CA ILE A 41 0.70 18.00 3.57
C ILE A 41 0.76 18.26 5.05
N THR A 42 0.59 19.51 5.43
CA THR A 42 0.44 19.96 6.83
C THR A 42 -0.99 20.46 7.06
N PRO A 43 -1.41 20.72 8.30
CA PRO A 43 -2.71 21.34 8.56
C PRO A 43 -2.92 22.67 7.83
N ASP A 44 -1.85 23.45 7.59
CA ASP A 44 -1.95 24.82 7.10
C ASP A 44 -1.65 24.95 5.60
N HIS A 45 -0.91 24.00 5.02
CA HIS A 45 -0.49 24.11 3.62
C HIS A 45 -0.12 22.77 3.00
N LEU A 46 -0.15 22.75 1.67
CA LEU A 46 0.42 21.68 0.85
C LEU A 46 1.71 22.22 0.23
N GLN A 47 2.81 21.52 0.40
CA GLN A 47 4.10 21.85 -0.22
C GLN A 47 4.51 20.77 -1.20
N ILE A 48 4.98 21.16 -2.37
CA ILE A 48 5.55 20.26 -3.37
C ILE A 48 6.98 20.67 -3.61
N THR A 49 7.88 19.69 -3.56
CA THR A 49 9.31 19.88 -3.79
C THR A 49 9.69 19.17 -5.10
N THR A 50 10.16 19.94 -6.06
CA THR A 50 10.59 19.40 -7.35
C THR A 50 11.97 18.74 -7.25
N ALA A 51 12.32 17.93 -8.26
CA ALA A 51 13.67 17.33 -8.36
C ALA A 51 14.79 18.37 -8.36
N GLN A 52 14.54 19.61 -8.78
CA GLN A 52 15.47 20.73 -8.74
C GLN A 52 15.45 21.47 -7.39
N GLN A 53 14.80 20.93 -6.36
CA GLN A 53 14.66 21.51 -5.02
C GLN A 53 13.86 22.83 -4.98
N SER A 54 13.12 23.17 -6.03
CA SER A 54 12.18 24.29 -6.00
C SER A 54 10.94 23.89 -5.20
N LYS A 55 10.48 24.79 -4.30
CA LYS A 55 9.37 24.57 -3.39
C LYS A 55 8.15 25.36 -3.81
N TRP A 56 7.05 24.66 -3.97
CA TRP A 56 5.74 25.23 -4.24
C TRP A 56 4.85 25.02 -3.02
N THR A 57 4.36 26.09 -2.46
CA THR A 57 3.47 26.02 -1.28
C THR A 57 2.10 26.58 -1.67
N ILE A 58 1.06 25.81 -1.40
CA ILE A 58 -0.34 26.21 -1.59
C ILE A 58 -1.01 26.20 -0.24
N ASN A 59 -1.47 27.37 0.19
CA ASN A 59 -2.19 27.49 1.47
C ASN A 59 -3.70 27.22 1.30
N ASP A 60 -4.44 27.27 2.41
CA ASP A 60 -5.88 26.98 2.41
C ASP A 60 -6.72 28.05 1.67
N SER A 61 -6.18 29.24 1.46
CA SER A 61 -6.85 30.29 0.64
C SER A 61 -6.62 30.12 -0.86
N GLY A 62 -5.74 29.20 -1.27
CA GLY A 62 -5.33 29.02 -2.67
C GLY A 62 -4.21 29.94 -3.11
N ASP A 63 -3.59 30.70 -2.18
CA ASP A 63 -2.38 31.45 -2.49
C ASP A 63 -1.23 30.50 -2.75
N VAL A 64 -0.45 30.80 -3.77
CA VAL A 64 0.70 29.99 -4.17
C VAL A 64 1.98 30.77 -3.97
N LEU A 65 2.94 30.12 -3.30
CA LEU A 65 4.30 30.63 -3.16
C LEU A 65 5.26 29.70 -3.93
N LYS A 66 6.14 30.29 -4.71
CA LYS A 66 7.27 29.57 -5.33
C LYS A 66 8.56 30.08 -4.70
N ASP A 67 9.30 29.17 -4.05
CA ASP A 67 10.55 29.49 -3.34
C ASP A 67 10.39 30.66 -2.36
N GLY A 68 9.22 30.74 -1.69
CA GLY A 68 8.86 31.79 -0.74
C GLY A 68 8.31 33.08 -1.36
N GLN A 69 8.25 33.19 -2.68
CA GLN A 69 7.70 34.34 -3.38
C GLN A 69 6.24 34.10 -3.76
N VAL A 70 5.34 34.98 -3.34
CA VAL A 70 3.91 34.89 -3.67
C VAL A 70 3.69 35.14 -5.15
N LEU A 71 2.92 34.27 -5.79
CA LEU A 71 2.49 34.43 -7.17
C LEU A 71 1.27 35.36 -7.25
N SER A 72 1.25 36.21 -8.26
CA SER A 72 0.09 37.08 -8.53
C SER A 72 -0.97 36.31 -9.33
N LEU A 73 -1.91 35.69 -8.62
CA LEU A 73 -3.02 34.95 -9.20
C LEU A 73 -4.31 35.76 -9.18
N THR A 74 -5.16 35.55 -10.17
CA THR A 74 -6.55 36.00 -10.14
C THR A 74 -7.36 35.18 -9.13
N SER A 75 -8.50 35.71 -8.66
CA SER A 75 -9.37 34.96 -7.74
C SER A 75 -9.80 33.60 -8.31
N THR A 76 -10.09 33.51 -9.59
CA THR A 76 -10.43 32.25 -10.27
C THR A 76 -9.27 31.25 -10.26
N GLN A 77 -8.03 31.74 -10.43
CA GLN A 77 -6.84 30.89 -10.36
C GLN A 77 -6.56 30.43 -8.92
N GLN A 78 -6.77 31.30 -7.93
CA GLN A 78 -6.65 30.93 -6.51
C GLN A 78 -7.68 29.87 -6.12
N ASP A 79 -8.95 30.03 -6.54
CA ASP A 79 -9.98 29.03 -6.31
C ASP A 79 -9.60 27.68 -6.92
N ALA A 80 -9.12 27.66 -8.16
CA ALA A 80 -8.69 26.43 -8.83
C ALA A 80 -7.46 25.80 -8.16
N MET A 81 -6.52 26.57 -7.64
CA MET A 81 -5.36 26.07 -6.88
C MET A 81 -5.78 25.51 -5.54
N ARG A 82 -6.75 26.14 -4.86
CA ARG A 82 -7.32 25.60 -3.61
C ARG A 82 -7.98 24.25 -3.85
N ASP A 83 -8.86 24.15 -4.85
CA ASP A 83 -9.58 22.90 -5.16
C ASP A 83 -8.63 21.77 -5.53
N TYR A 84 -7.54 22.07 -6.25
CA TYR A 84 -6.47 21.13 -6.56
C TYR A 84 -5.74 20.66 -5.28
N ALA A 85 -5.35 21.61 -4.41
CA ALA A 85 -4.68 21.27 -3.16
C ALA A 85 -5.57 20.45 -2.22
N ASP A 86 -6.86 20.79 -2.13
CA ASP A 86 -7.84 20.06 -1.30
C ASP A 86 -8.06 18.65 -1.83
N SER A 87 -8.09 18.47 -3.15
CA SER A 87 -8.16 17.14 -3.76
C SER A 87 -6.95 16.28 -3.38
N LEU A 88 -5.74 16.84 -3.41
CA LEU A 88 -4.52 16.14 -2.99
C LEU A 88 -4.53 15.81 -1.49
N ARG A 89 -4.95 16.76 -0.63
CA ARG A 89 -5.07 16.55 0.83
C ARG A 89 -5.99 15.39 1.18
N VAL A 90 -7.05 15.22 0.42
CA VAL A 90 -8.04 14.14 0.64
C VAL A 90 -7.57 12.81 0.07
N GLN A 91 -6.93 12.80 -1.09
CA GLN A 91 -6.66 11.55 -1.79
C GLN A 91 -5.28 10.94 -1.44
N LEU A 92 -4.23 11.75 -1.26
CA LEU A 92 -2.89 11.22 -1.04
C LEU A 92 -2.76 10.36 0.23
N PRO A 93 -3.33 10.73 1.39
CA PRO A 93 -3.25 9.89 2.58
C PRO A 93 -3.93 8.51 2.43
N LYS A 94 -4.86 8.37 1.48
CA LYS A 94 -5.53 7.09 1.23
C LYS A 94 -4.58 6.02 0.72
N VAL A 95 -3.49 6.40 0.04
CA VAL A 95 -2.44 5.46 -0.42
C VAL A 95 -1.83 4.73 0.77
N ALA A 96 -1.40 5.48 1.78
CA ALA A 96 -0.83 4.89 3.00
C ALA A 96 -1.88 4.03 3.75
N ASN A 97 -3.14 4.50 3.81
CA ASN A 97 -4.21 3.75 4.45
C ASN A 97 -4.48 2.41 3.75
N ILE A 98 -4.49 2.37 2.41
CA ILE A 98 -4.65 1.14 1.63
C ILE A 98 -3.49 0.17 1.94
N ALA A 99 -2.25 0.65 2.02
CA ALA A 99 -1.10 -0.18 2.38
C ALA A 99 -1.25 -0.75 3.81
N LEU A 100 -1.65 0.07 4.78
CA LEU A 100 -1.89 -0.35 6.16
C LEU A 100 -3.04 -1.37 6.29
N GLU A 101 -4.12 -1.18 5.53
CA GLU A 101 -5.20 -2.17 5.46
C GLU A 101 -4.73 -3.49 4.87
N GLY A 102 -3.86 -3.47 3.86
CA GLY A 102 -3.23 -4.67 3.29
C GLY A 102 -2.42 -5.45 4.33
N VAL A 103 -1.58 -4.77 5.12
CA VAL A 103 -0.83 -5.38 6.22
C VAL A 103 -1.78 -5.99 7.26
N LYS A 104 -2.86 -5.29 7.60
CA LYS A 104 -3.87 -5.79 8.53
C LYS A 104 -4.55 -7.06 8.03
N ILE A 105 -4.90 -7.12 6.74
CA ILE A 105 -5.50 -8.33 6.14
C ILE A 105 -4.53 -9.51 6.20
N ALA A 106 -3.23 -9.28 5.91
CA ALA A 106 -2.21 -10.31 6.05
C ALA A 106 -2.15 -10.85 7.50
N GLY A 107 -2.26 -9.96 8.50
CA GLY A 107 -2.35 -10.35 9.92
C GLY A 107 -3.60 -11.17 10.24
N VAL A 108 -4.75 -10.82 9.68
CA VAL A 108 -5.99 -11.60 9.85
C VAL A 108 -5.82 -13.01 9.25
N ALA A 109 -5.31 -13.12 8.03
CA ALA A 109 -5.06 -14.41 7.40
C ALA A 109 -4.08 -15.28 8.23
N LEU A 110 -3.00 -14.67 8.72
CA LEU A 110 -2.01 -15.33 9.57
C LEU A 110 -2.63 -15.89 10.85
N ASN A 111 -3.49 -15.08 11.51
CA ASN A 111 -4.18 -15.50 12.73
C ASN A 111 -5.14 -16.67 12.50
N GLU A 112 -5.88 -16.69 11.37
CA GLU A 112 -6.76 -17.82 11.05
C GLU A 112 -5.96 -19.12 10.86
N VAL A 113 -4.81 -19.04 10.18
CA VAL A 113 -3.91 -20.19 10.00
C VAL A 113 -3.32 -20.65 11.35
N SER A 114 -2.81 -19.70 12.15
CA SER A 114 -2.24 -19.97 13.47
C SER A 114 -3.24 -20.67 14.39
N ASN A 115 -4.46 -20.15 14.46
CA ASN A 115 -5.51 -20.73 15.31
C ASN A 115 -5.97 -22.11 14.86
N ALA A 116 -6.14 -22.31 13.53
CA ALA A 116 -6.64 -23.58 13.00
C ALA A 116 -5.64 -24.73 13.16
N LEU A 117 -4.34 -24.41 13.07
CA LEU A 117 -3.25 -25.39 13.13
C LEU A 117 -2.52 -25.39 14.47
N GLU A 118 -2.92 -24.53 15.41
CA GLU A 118 -2.28 -24.35 16.73
C GLU A 118 -0.76 -24.08 16.61
N LEU A 119 -0.39 -23.19 15.64
CA LEU A 119 0.99 -22.89 15.30
C LEU A 119 1.48 -21.60 15.96
N SER A 120 2.20 -21.70 17.06
CA SER A 120 2.90 -20.55 17.68
C SER A 120 4.10 -20.06 16.84
N SER A 121 4.60 -20.88 15.93
CA SER A 121 5.70 -20.54 15.02
C SER A 121 5.38 -19.36 14.09
N LEU A 122 4.11 -19.04 13.88
CA LEU A 122 3.68 -17.92 13.05
C LEU A 122 3.79 -16.56 13.74
N ASP A 123 4.04 -16.51 15.05
CA ASP A 123 4.17 -15.26 15.82
C ASP A 123 5.32 -14.38 15.30
N SER A 124 6.39 -14.99 14.78
CA SER A 124 7.51 -14.28 14.17
C SER A 124 7.10 -13.51 12.91
N ILE A 125 6.20 -14.06 12.10
CA ILE A 125 5.64 -13.38 10.92
C ILE A 125 4.72 -12.26 11.38
N GLY A 126 3.91 -12.47 12.41
CA GLY A 126 3.08 -11.43 13.04
C GLY A 126 3.91 -10.23 13.46
N THR A 127 5.04 -10.47 14.12
CA THR A 127 5.98 -9.40 14.53
C THR A 127 6.50 -8.60 13.33
N VAL A 128 6.84 -9.26 12.22
CA VAL A 128 7.30 -8.57 11.00
C VAL A 128 6.18 -7.72 10.38
N LEU A 129 4.93 -8.20 10.42
CA LEU A 129 3.78 -7.40 9.96
C LEU A 129 3.53 -6.17 10.84
N ASP A 130 3.67 -6.29 12.16
CA ASP A 130 3.56 -5.17 13.09
C ASP A 130 4.64 -4.10 12.83
N GLU A 131 5.88 -4.53 12.59
CA GLU A 131 6.98 -3.63 12.24
C GLU A 131 6.76 -2.97 10.88
N LEU A 132 6.25 -3.70 9.89
CA LEU A 132 5.90 -3.12 8.60
C LEU A 132 4.80 -2.06 8.74
N HIS A 133 3.82 -2.29 9.61
CA HIS A 133 2.79 -1.30 9.93
C HIS A 133 3.41 -0.01 10.51
N ILE A 134 4.36 -0.13 11.42
CA ILE A 134 5.09 1.00 12.02
C ILE A 134 5.90 1.73 10.95
N GLU A 135 6.68 1.01 10.14
CA GLU A 135 7.51 1.58 9.08
C GLU A 135 6.68 2.37 8.04
N ILE A 136 5.52 1.86 7.63
CA ILE A 136 4.60 2.59 6.75
C ILE A 136 4.16 3.89 7.41
N ASN A 137 3.74 3.85 8.68
CA ASN A 137 3.33 5.06 9.39
C ASN A 137 4.47 6.08 9.51
N GLU A 138 5.66 5.64 9.93
CA GLU A 138 6.82 6.53 10.10
C GLU A 138 7.33 7.09 8.77
N THR A 139 7.17 6.34 7.68
CA THR A 139 7.56 6.81 6.35
C THR A 139 6.63 7.89 5.82
N PHE A 140 5.31 7.68 5.95
CA PHE A 140 4.33 8.60 5.36
C PHE A 140 3.83 9.68 6.31
N TYR A 141 4.00 9.54 7.63
CA TYR A 141 3.60 10.54 8.61
C TYR A 141 4.81 10.98 9.45
N GLN A 142 5.38 12.13 9.09
CA GLN A 142 6.58 12.68 9.70
C GLN A 142 6.29 14.04 10.36
N ASP A 143 6.61 14.20 11.63
CA ASP A 143 6.47 15.46 12.37
C ASP A 143 5.07 16.12 12.27
N GLY A 144 4.02 15.29 12.20
CA GLY A 144 2.63 15.73 12.06
C GLY A 144 2.22 16.13 10.65
N ALA A 145 3.07 15.94 9.66
CA ALA A 145 2.78 16.10 8.24
C ALA A 145 2.64 14.74 7.55
N PHE A 146 1.81 14.67 6.53
CA PHE A 146 1.82 13.58 5.57
C PHE A 146 2.83 13.88 4.46
N VAL A 147 3.72 12.94 4.16
CA VAL A 147 4.73 13.08 3.10
C VAL A 147 4.61 11.92 2.11
N MET A 148 4.72 12.24 0.83
CA MET A 148 4.64 11.24 -0.23
C MET A 148 5.33 11.76 -1.49
N GLY A 149 6.00 10.87 -2.22
CA GLY A 149 6.60 11.18 -3.50
C GLY A 149 7.80 10.29 -3.79
N LYS A 150 8.54 10.66 -4.81
CA LYS A 150 9.64 9.82 -5.30
C LYS A 150 10.68 9.50 -4.21
N GLN A 151 11.10 10.50 -3.44
CA GLN A 151 12.12 10.29 -2.39
C GLN A 151 11.56 9.43 -1.25
N THR A 152 10.31 9.64 -0.85
CA THR A 152 9.65 8.85 0.18
C THR A 152 9.60 7.37 -0.21
N PHE A 153 9.24 7.09 -1.48
CA PHE A 153 9.19 5.71 -1.97
C PHE A 153 10.57 5.09 -2.15
N ASP A 154 11.55 5.85 -2.65
CA ASP A 154 12.94 5.38 -2.76
C ASP A 154 13.51 5.02 -1.38
N GLN A 155 13.21 5.81 -0.34
CA GLN A 155 13.61 5.53 1.04
C GLN A 155 12.88 4.30 1.59
N PHE A 156 11.56 4.24 1.44
CA PHE A 156 10.76 3.10 1.88
C PHE A 156 11.23 1.80 1.21
N GLY A 157 11.40 1.79 -0.12
CA GLY A 157 11.87 0.61 -0.85
C GLY A 157 13.26 0.16 -0.40
N ASN A 158 14.20 1.11 -0.25
CA ASN A 158 15.54 0.79 0.23
C ASN A 158 15.56 0.25 1.69
N ASN A 159 14.68 0.76 2.54
CA ASN A 159 14.54 0.26 3.91
C ASN A 159 13.86 -1.10 3.91
N PHE A 160 12.81 -1.27 3.10
CA PHE A 160 12.10 -2.53 2.94
C PHE A 160 13.06 -3.65 2.50
N ASP A 161 13.78 -3.45 1.40
CA ASP A 161 14.73 -4.43 0.88
C ASP A 161 15.79 -4.83 1.92
N LYS A 162 16.32 -3.86 2.68
CA LYS A 162 17.40 -4.12 3.65
C LYS A 162 16.92 -4.69 4.99
N GLN A 163 15.74 -4.32 5.42
CA GLN A 163 15.27 -4.63 6.78
C GLN A 163 14.21 -5.73 6.80
N PHE A 164 13.36 -5.81 5.80
CA PHE A 164 12.20 -6.67 5.80
C PHE A 164 12.36 -7.92 4.94
N GLU A 165 13.04 -7.88 3.79
CA GLU A 165 13.18 -9.02 2.89
C GLU A 165 13.83 -10.22 3.61
N ASP A 166 15.03 -10.02 4.19
CA ASP A 166 15.75 -11.06 4.92
C ASP A 166 14.98 -11.56 6.16
N ARG A 167 14.23 -10.67 6.81
CA ARG A 167 13.46 -10.98 8.02
C ARG A 167 12.19 -11.76 7.70
N ILE A 168 11.48 -11.38 6.64
CA ILE A 168 10.34 -12.13 6.13
C ILE A 168 10.79 -13.53 5.71
N GLU A 169 11.86 -13.64 4.94
CA GLU A 169 12.41 -14.93 4.52
C GLU A 169 12.78 -15.80 5.74
N SER A 170 13.51 -15.24 6.70
CA SER A 170 13.90 -15.94 7.91
C SER A 170 12.69 -16.36 8.77
N ALA A 171 11.71 -15.48 8.92
CA ALA A 171 10.48 -15.75 9.68
C ALA A 171 9.65 -16.86 9.02
N VAL A 172 9.50 -16.82 7.70
CA VAL A 172 8.79 -17.84 6.93
C VAL A 172 9.52 -19.19 6.99
N GLN A 173 10.85 -19.21 6.81
CA GLN A 173 11.64 -20.44 6.90
C GLN A 173 11.55 -21.04 8.31
N GLY A 174 11.69 -20.22 9.35
CA GLY A 174 11.55 -20.65 10.75
C GLY A 174 10.17 -21.22 11.03
N ALA A 175 9.13 -20.52 10.64
CA ALA A 175 7.75 -20.96 10.79
C ALA A 175 7.47 -22.27 10.04
N MET A 176 7.97 -22.43 8.83
CA MET A 176 7.82 -23.66 8.04
C MET A 176 8.49 -24.85 8.74
N MET A 177 9.72 -24.70 9.24
CA MET A 177 10.43 -25.79 9.92
C MET A 177 9.74 -26.22 11.21
N GLU A 178 9.27 -25.29 12.02
CA GLU A 178 8.58 -25.58 13.27
C GLU A 178 7.17 -26.12 13.03
N SER A 179 6.47 -25.61 12.01
CA SER A 179 5.12 -26.02 11.63
C SER A 179 5.07 -27.49 11.17
N ILE A 180 6.10 -28.00 10.50
CA ILE A 180 6.15 -29.41 10.07
C ILE A 180 6.06 -30.35 11.29
N GLY A 181 6.82 -30.05 12.34
CA GLY A 181 6.79 -30.85 13.59
C GLY A 181 5.42 -30.78 14.27
N SER A 182 4.85 -29.59 14.39
CA SER A 182 3.55 -29.37 15.02
C SER A 182 2.40 -30.05 14.25
N ILE A 183 2.40 -29.93 12.92
CA ILE A 183 1.40 -30.59 12.06
C ILE A 183 1.52 -32.11 12.17
N LEU A 184 2.73 -32.66 12.14
CA LEU A 184 2.94 -34.11 12.30
C LEU A 184 2.49 -34.58 13.68
N MET A 185 2.73 -33.83 14.75
CA MET A 185 2.22 -34.13 16.08
C MET A 185 0.70 -34.07 16.15
N ALA A 186 0.08 -33.06 15.54
CA ALA A 186 -1.37 -32.91 15.48
C ALA A 186 -2.02 -34.10 14.75
N ILE A 187 -1.48 -34.50 13.59
CA ILE A 187 -1.94 -35.66 12.82
C ILE A 187 -1.72 -36.95 13.65
N GLY A 188 -0.56 -37.13 14.25
CA GLY A 188 -0.24 -38.30 15.07
C GLY A 188 -1.12 -38.42 16.30
N SER A 189 -1.42 -37.31 16.96
CA SER A 189 -2.35 -37.22 18.09
C SER A 189 -3.78 -37.60 17.67
N GLU A 190 -4.25 -37.06 16.58
CA GLU A 190 -5.57 -37.36 16.02
C GLU A 190 -5.71 -38.83 15.65
N MET A 191 -4.71 -39.38 14.95
CA MET A 191 -4.69 -40.81 14.60
C MET A 191 -4.71 -41.71 15.83
N THR A 192 -4.08 -41.30 16.94
CA THR A 192 -4.01 -42.09 18.16
C THR A 192 -5.27 -41.95 19.00
N SER A 193 -5.82 -40.75 19.12
CA SER A 193 -7.00 -40.46 19.96
C SER A 193 -8.31 -40.86 19.30
N SER A 194 -8.38 -40.84 17.98
CA SER A 194 -9.60 -41.07 17.18
C SER A 194 -9.60 -42.43 16.48
N ASN A 195 -8.71 -43.35 16.87
CA ASN A 195 -8.62 -44.67 16.25
C ASN A 195 -8.41 -44.65 14.71
N GLY A 196 -7.67 -43.63 14.24
CA GLY A 196 -7.38 -43.41 12.81
C GLY A 196 -8.40 -42.54 12.07
N ASP A 197 -9.37 -41.95 12.75
CA ASP A 197 -10.34 -41.04 12.16
C ASP A 197 -9.76 -39.62 12.07
N MET A 198 -9.59 -39.09 10.84
CA MET A 198 -9.07 -37.77 10.56
C MET A 198 -10.16 -36.71 10.36
N SER A 199 -11.42 -37.05 10.65
CA SER A 199 -12.57 -36.17 10.35
C SER A 199 -12.53 -34.82 11.07
N SER A 200 -12.03 -34.79 12.31
CA SER A 200 -11.89 -33.54 13.06
C SER A 200 -10.78 -32.63 12.49
N PHE A 201 -9.68 -33.19 12.03
CA PHE A 201 -8.64 -32.42 11.34
C PHE A 201 -9.15 -31.87 9.99
N GLU A 202 -9.82 -32.72 9.20
CA GLU A 202 -10.43 -32.28 7.94
C GLU A 202 -11.47 -31.15 8.16
N GLN A 203 -12.25 -31.24 9.23
CA GLN A 203 -13.23 -30.21 9.56
C GLN A 203 -12.52 -28.91 9.93
N ARG A 204 -11.47 -28.91 10.78
CA ARG A 204 -10.70 -27.72 11.12
C ARG A 204 -10.08 -27.06 9.88
N MET A 205 -9.52 -27.84 8.96
CA MET A 205 -8.95 -27.34 7.71
C MET A 205 -10.01 -26.70 6.81
N LYS A 206 -11.20 -27.28 6.77
CA LYS A 206 -12.33 -26.75 6.02
C LYS A 206 -12.84 -25.43 6.64
N ASP A 207 -13.00 -25.42 7.97
CA ASP A 207 -13.46 -24.23 8.68
C ASP A 207 -12.46 -23.08 8.57
N MET A 208 -11.14 -23.38 8.65
CA MET A 208 -10.08 -22.41 8.37
C MET A 208 -10.19 -21.85 6.96
N GLY A 209 -10.33 -22.71 5.95
CA GLY A 209 -10.49 -22.27 4.55
C GLY A 209 -11.68 -21.35 4.36
N GLN A 210 -12.82 -21.67 4.98
CA GLN A 210 -14.01 -20.83 4.95
C GLN A 210 -13.82 -19.50 5.67
N ALA A 211 -13.19 -19.51 6.85
CA ALA A 211 -12.91 -18.30 7.62
C ALA A 211 -11.95 -17.36 6.85
N ILE A 212 -10.93 -17.89 6.19
CA ILE A 212 -10.02 -17.11 5.34
C ILE A 212 -10.80 -16.54 4.15
N GLU A 213 -11.59 -17.36 3.45
CA GLU A 213 -12.40 -16.92 2.31
C GLU A 213 -13.34 -15.77 2.72
N GLU A 214 -14.11 -15.93 3.82
CA GLU A 214 -15.05 -14.91 4.26
C GLU A 214 -14.38 -13.63 4.76
N LYS A 215 -13.32 -13.74 5.58
CA LYS A 215 -12.71 -12.58 6.22
C LYS A 215 -11.70 -11.87 5.34
N VAL A 216 -10.88 -12.62 4.60
CA VAL A 216 -9.78 -12.08 3.79
C VAL A 216 -10.27 -11.64 2.43
N GLU A 217 -11.04 -12.48 1.72
CA GLU A 217 -11.49 -12.17 0.37
C GLU A 217 -12.41 -10.96 0.31
N MET A 218 -13.32 -10.82 1.30
CA MET A 218 -14.20 -9.65 1.37
C MET A 218 -13.40 -8.36 1.62
N GLN A 219 -12.41 -8.40 2.52
CA GLN A 219 -11.56 -7.24 2.81
C GLN A 219 -10.62 -6.93 1.63
N ALA A 220 -10.06 -7.95 0.97
CA ALA A 220 -9.22 -7.77 -0.21
C ALA A 220 -9.97 -7.10 -1.36
N ARG A 221 -11.21 -7.53 -1.64
CA ARG A 221 -12.08 -6.88 -2.65
C ARG A 221 -12.41 -5.43 -2.28
N ALA A 222 -12.58 -5.14 -0.99
CA ALA A 222 -12.81 -3.77 -0.55
C ALA A 222 -11.58 -2.88 -0.79
N ILE A 223 -10.37 -3.39 -0.54
CA ILE A 223 -9.11 -2.69 -0.85
C ILE A 223 -8.95 -2.49 -2.36
N GLU A 224 -9.19 -3.52 -3.17
CA GLU A 224 -9.14 -3.43 -4.63
C GLU A 224 -10.07 -2.32 -5.13
N SER A 225 -11.33 -2.33 -4.71
CA SER A 225 -12.27 -1.26 -5.07
C SER A 225 -11.84 0.13 -4.60
N GLN A 226 -11.20 0.24 -3.43
CA GLN A 226 -10.65 1.53 -2.95
C GLN A 226 -9.46 1.98 -3.80
N ALA A 227 -8.60 1.05 -4.20
CA ALA A 227 -7.44 1.34 -5.05
C ALA A 227 -7.88 1.81 -6.45
N ASP A 228 -8.88 1.15 -7.05
CA ASP A 228 -9.45 1.55 -8.35
C ASP A 228 -10.05 2.96 -8.28
N GLN A 229 -10.89 3.23 -7.26
CA GLN A 229 -11.46 4.56 -7.06
C GLN A 229 -10.37 5.63 -6.84
N LEU A 230 -9.30 5.29 -6.13
CA LEU A 230 -8.20 6.20 -5.89
C LEU A 230 -7.44 6.50 -7.17
N CYS A 231 -7.30 5.53 -8.06
CA CYS A 231 -6.71 5.71 -9.37
C CYS A 231 -7.52 6.71 -10.22
N ASP A 232 -8.83 6.52 -10.34
CA ASP A 232 -9.72 7.45 -11.05
C ASP A 232 -9.60 8.89 -10.53
N GLN A 233 -9.46 9.02 -9.18
CA GLN A 233 -9.27 10.33 -8.56
C GLN A 233 -7.91 10.95 -8.93
N PHE A 234 -6.83 10.17 -8.95
CA PHE A 234 -5.52 10.68 -9.35
C PHE A 234 -5.46 11.06 -10.83
N GLU A 235 -6.12 10.33 -11.70
CA GLU A 235 -6.25 10.72 -13.10
C GLU A 235 -6.98 12.06 -13.25
N THR A 236 -8.07 12.24 -12.50
CA THR A 236 -8.81 13.51 -12.46
C THR A 236 -7.94 14.66 -11.94
N ILE A 237 -7.18 14.43 -10.87
CA ILE A 237 -6.27 15.43 -10.31
C ILE A 237 -5.15 15.76 -11.29
N ALA A 238 -4.61 14.78 -12.00
CA ALA A 238 -3.57 14.98 -12.99
C ALA A 238 -4.08 15.79 -14.20
N GLN A 239 -5.32 15.57 -14.63
CA GLN A 239 -5.97 16.40 -15.65
C GLN A 239 -6.18 17.84 -15.17
N THR A 240 -6.62 18.02 -13.91
CA THR A 240 -6.74 19.33 -13.27
C THR A 240 -5.39 20.05 -13.22
N GLU A 241 -4.33 19.35 -12.81
CA GLU A 241 -2.96 19.88 -12.81
C GLU A 241 -2.54 20.35 -14.22
N GLN A 242 -2.84 19.56 -15.25
CA GLN A 242 -2.54 19.95 -16.63
C GLN A 242 -3.27 21.24 -17.04
N GLN A 243 -4.53 21.41 -16.66
CA GLN A 243 -5.29 22.63 -16.93
C GLN A 243 -4.71 23.85 -16.18
N LEU A 244 -4.34 23.67 -14.90
CA LEU A 244 -3.68 24.70 -14.11
C LEU A 244 -2.37 25.15 -14.76
N ARG A 245 -1.56 24.22 -15.25
CA ARG A 245 -0.29 24.53 -15.95
C ARG A 245 -0.48 25.29 -17.26
N GLN A 246 -1.60 25.11 -17.93
CA GLN A 246 -1.96 25.86 -19.14
C GLN A 246 -2.46 27.28 -18.81
N ASN A 247 -3.18 27.42 -17.69
CA ASN A 247 -3.85 28.66 -17.30
C ASN A 247 -3.00 29.58 -16.40
N ILE A 248 -1.94 29.04 -15.77
CA ILE A 248 -1.03 29.76 -14.89
C ILE A 248 0.39 29.57 -15.44
N PRO A 249 0.94 30.56 -16.18
CA PRO A 249 2.24 30.43 -16.84
C PRO A 249 3.38 30.11 -15.89
N GLU A 250 3.37 30.66 -14.68
CA GLU A 250 4.36 30.42 -13.65
C GLU A 250 4.35 28.95 -13.16
N PHE A 251 3.19 28.29 -13.24
CA PHE A 251 2.99 26.90 -12.87
C PHE A 251 3.36 25.91 -13.99
N SER A 252 3.69 26.39 -15.19
CA SER A 252 3.99 25.53 -16.35
C SER A 252 5.20 24.59 -16.15
N GLY A 253 6.18 24.99 -15.31
CA GLY A 253 7.35 24.20 -14.98
C GLY A 253 7.11 23.14 -13.87
N TYR A 254 5.93 23.15 -13.27
CA TYR A 254 5.52 22.26 -12.21
C TYR A 254 4.80 21.02 -12.76
N ALA A 255 5.04 19.86 -12.19
CA ALA A 255 4.22 18.68 -12.40
C ALA A 255 4.43 17.72 -11.20
N LEU A 256 3.37 17.44 -10.45
CA LEU A 256 3.42 16.40 -9.42
C LEU A 256 3.38 15.02 -10.06
N PHE A 257 2.57 14.89 -11.11
CA PHE A 257 2.37 13.63 -11.81
C PHE A 257 3.07 13.62 -13.16
N LYS A 258 3.56 12.44 -13.56
CA LYS A 258 3.90 12.13 -14.93
C LYS A 258 2.74 11.34 -15.50
N THR A 259 1.92 11.99 -16.33
CA THR A 259 0.83 11.34 -17.05
C THR A 259 1.32 10.91 -18.43
N GLN A 260 1.16 9.65 -18.77
CA GLN A 260 1.18 9.20 -20.15
C GLN A 260 -0.26 9.36 -20.70
N LEU A 261 -0.69 10.61 -20.85
CA LEU A 261 -1.91 10.86 -21.59
C LEU A 261 -1.61 10.59 -23.06
N ASN A 262 -2.16 9.51 -23.59
CA ASN A 262 -2.18 9.18 -25.02
C ASN A 262 -2.98 10.22 -25.82
#